data_c50ca553e2c4d9bf2113b24510dc3d08
#
_entry.id   c50ca553e2c4d9bf2113b24510dc3d08
#
_cell.length_a   1.000
_cell.length_b   1.000
_cell.length_c   1.000
_cell.angle_alpha   90.00
_cell.angle_beta   90.00
_cell.angle_gamma   90.00
#
_symmetry.space_group_name_H-M   'P 1'
#
loop_
_entity.id
_entity.type
_entity.pdbx_description
1 polymer ?
#
loop_
_entity_poly.entity_id
_entity_poly.type
_entity_poly.pdbx_seq_one_letter_code
_entity_poly.pdbx_strand_id
1 'polypeptide(L)'
;MGAGKTTLSTAFAEQAGRQRLDVDRIVEETSGQTIPEIFAAGESVFRERELAVALDLLGRPGSLVLDFGGGAITSPPIRELLRERAITIWLDVDVDTCWERISGSDRPLAQDETEFRRLFDERRLLYASVANAVADDLDGVILAAAGVHVERGALRRLGELVPGAGPVALVSDPHVAGIHGMEAQLALGARLSETHELPPGEEAKTLAALDRLWQELRLGRGGTIVALGGGCTTDAAGFAAAAYLRGIPWVPVPSSLVAQVDAAIGGKTAIDLPQGKNLVGAFHWPVRTVIDPALLETLPDAQRHEGMAEVVKTGLLAGEPLWELPDDRLVRRCAAFKAALCLRDPFDKG
;
A
#
# COMPACT_ATOMS: atom_id res chain seq x y z
N MET A 1 -19.29 12.94 0.38
CA MET A 1 -20.28 12.33 -0.52
C MET A 1 -19.80 12.50 -1.96
N GLY A 2 -20.27 11.68 -2.92
CA GLY A 2 -19.85 11.83 -4.33
C GLY A 2 -18.49 11.25 -4.70
N ALA A 3 -17.62 10.90 -3.77
CA ALA A 3 -16.27 10.39 -4.04
C ALA A 3 -16.21 8.98 -4.66
N GLY A 4 -17.34 8.29 -4.86
CA GLY A 4 -17.36 6.96 -5.48
C GLY A 4 -17.01 5.79 -4.54
N LYS A 5 -17.09 5.97 -3.21
CA LYS A 5 -16.76 4.94 -2.22
C LYS A 5 -17.38 3.57 -2.50
N THR A 6 -18.68 3.51 -2.67
CA THR A 6 -19.42 2.26 -2.89
C THR A 6 -18.95 1.52 -4.14
N THR A 7 -18.70 2.24 -5.23
CA THR A 7 -18.18 1.67 -6.48
C THR A 7 -16.78 1.09 -6.29
N LEU A 8 -15.86 1.88 -5.72
CA LEU A 8 -14.46 1.47 -5.54
C LEU A 8 -14.33 0.38 -4.46
N SER A 9 -15.08 0.46 -3.35
CA SER A 9 -15.06 -0.56 -2.30
C SER A 9 -15.60 -1.90 -2.77
N THR A 10 -16.64 -1.88 -3.64
CA THR A 10 -17.18 -3.10 -4.25
C THR A 10 -16.17 -3.73 -5.20
N ALA A 11 -15.62 -2.97 -6.14
CA ALA A 11 -14.63 -3.46 -7.10
C ALA A 11 -13.35 -3.98 -6.40
N PHE A 12 -12.88 -3.26 -5.38
CA PHE A 12 -11.75 -3.71 -4.57
C PHE A 12 -12.03 -5.01 -3.82
N ALA A 13 -13.20 -5.12 -3.18
CA ALA A 13 -13.59 -6.32 -2.44
C ALA A 13 -13.65 -7.57 -3.34
N GLU A 14 -14.18 -7.42 -4.56
CA GLU A 14 -14.22 -8.49 -5.56
C GLU A 14 -12.82 -8.92 -5.99
N GLN A 15 -11.93 -7.97 -6.32
CA GLN A 15 -10.58 -8.27 -6.75
C GLN A 15 -9.73 -8.89 -5.63
N ALA A 16 -9.85 -8.37 -4.41
CA ALA A 16 -9.12 -8.86 -3.25
C ALA A 16 -9.73 -10.10 -2.59
N GLY A 17 -10.89 -10.59 -3.09
CA GLY A 17 -11.59 -11.75 -2.52
C GLY A 17 -12.06 -11.51 -1.08
N ARG A 18 -12.50 -10.28 -0.74
CA ARG A 18 -12.87 -9.87 0.62
C ARG A 18 -14.34 -9.54 0.74
N GLN A 19 -14.91 -9.74 1.94
CA GLN A 19 -16.27 -9.31 2.22
C GLN A 19 -16.31 -7.79 2.38
N ARG A 20 -17.24 -7.14 1.62
CA ARG A 20 -17.57 -5.72 1.79
C ARG A 20 -18.78 -5.57 2.71
N LEU A 21 -18.69 -4.64 3.65
CA LEU A 21 -19.76 -4.27 4.55
C LEU A 21 -19.96 -2.74 4.50
N ASP A 22 -21.22 -2.33 4.33
CA ASP A 22 -21.63 -0.94 4.36
C ASP A 22 -22.09 -0.59 5.77
N VAL A 23 -21.38 0.30 6.44
CA VAL A 23 -21.63 0.64 7.85
C VAL A 23 -22.99 1.30 8.03
N ASP A 24 -23.36 2.21 7.11
CA ASP A 24 -24.66 2.89 7.15
C ASP A 24 -25.81 1.87 7.07
N ARG A 25 -25.71 0.90 6.16
CA ARG A 25 -26.70 -0.18 6.04
C ARG A 25 -26.77 -1.06 7.30
N ILE A 26 -25.65 -1.40 7.91
CA ILE A 26 -25.64 -2.22 9.13
C ILE A 26 -26.28 -1.45 10.29
N VAL A 27 -26.10 -0.13 10.37
CA VAL A 27 -26.80 0.70 11.36
C VAL A 27 -28.31 0.61 11.18
N GLU A 28 -28.83 0.64 9.94
CA GLU A 28 -30.26 0.46 9.68
C GLU A 28 -30.74 -0.95 10.06
N GLU A 29 -30.02 -1.99 9.62
CA GLU A 29 -30.36 -3.39 9.91
C GLU A 29 -30.40 -3.70 11.43
N THR A 30 -29.42 -3.18 12.18
CA THR A 30 -29.32 -3.42 13.63
C THR A 30 -30.30 -2.60 14.45
N SER A 31 -30.72 -1.44 13.95
CA SER A 31 -31.65 -0.56 14.65
C SER A 31 -33.11 -0.81 14.26
N GLY A 32 -33.39 -1.49 13.14
CA GLY A 32 -34.72 -1.65 12.58
C GLY A 32 -35.37 -0.34 12.11
N GLN A 33 -34.56 0.71 11.91
CA GLN A 33 -34.99 2.05 11.51
C GLN A 33 -34.10 2.54 10.35
N THR A 34 -34.70 3.32 9.45
CA THR A 34 -33.95 3.99 8.38
C THR A 34 -33.09 5.15 8.95
N ILE A 35 -32.00 5.51 8.26
CA ILE A 35 -31.15 6.63 8.66
C ILE A 35 -31.95 7.93 8.87
N PRO A 36 -32.90 8.34 7.96
CA PRO A 36 -33.75 9.50 8.20
C PRO A 36 -34.56 9.42 9.50
N GLU A 37 -35.13 8.26 9.84
CA GLU A 37 -35.88 8.05 11.09
C GLU A 37 -34.96 8.19 12.33
N ILE A 38 -33.72 7.68 12.25
CA ILE A 38 -32.74 7.82 13.34
C ILE A 38 -32.35 9.29 13.50
N PHE A 39 -32.10 10.02 12.40
CA PHE A 39 -31.78 11.44 12.44
C PHE A 39 -32.94 12.31 12.95
N ALA A 40 -34.18 11.90 12.76
CA ALA A 40 -35.32 12.57 13.34
C ALA A 40 -35.35 12.53 14.87
N ALA A 41 -34.72 11.50 15.47
CA ALA A 41 -34.49 11.41 16.91
C ALA A 41 -33.26 12.21 17.40
N GLY A 42 -32.39 12.65 16.48
CA GLY A 42 -31.20 13.45 16.73
C GLY A 42 -29.92 12.88 16.13
N GLU A 43 -29.03 13.73 15.67
CA GLU A 43 -27.74 13.27 15.09
C GLU A 43 -26.89 12.49 16.11
N SER A 44 -26.94 12.86 17.40
CA SER A 44 -26.22 12.14 18.47
C SER A 44 -26.63 10.67 18.55
N VAL A 45 -27.93 10.36 18.37
CA VAL A 45 -28.45 9.00 18.38
C VAL A 45 -27.89 8.18 17.22
N PHE A 46 -27.80 8.78 16.03
CA PHE A 46 -27.15 8.16 14.89
C PHE A 46 -25.67 7.88 15.16
N ARG A 47 -24.93 8.85 15.70
CA ARG A 47 -23.48 8.72 16.00
C ARG A 47 -23.19 7.66 17.05
N GLU A 48 -24.03 7.48 18.05
CA GLU A 48 -23.91 6.41 19.04
C GLU A 48 -24.05 5.02 18.39
N ARG A 49 -25.04 4.86 17.51
CA ARG A 49 -25.25 3.59 16.78
C ARG A 49 -24.14 3.32 15.78
N GLU A 50 -23.71 4.34 15.03
CA GLU A 50 -22.58 4.25 14.09
C GLU A 50 -21.29 3.80 14.81
N LEU A 51 -21.03 4.36 16.01
CA LEU A 51 -19.88 3.95 16.83
C LEU A 51 -20.01 2.51 17.34
N ALA A 52 -21.19 2.08 17.78
CA ALA A 52 -21.40 0.71 18.24
C ALA A 52 -21.15 -0.31 17.11
N VAL A 53 -21.65 -0.02 15.90
CA VAL A 53 -21.41 -0.84 14.71
C VAL A 53 -19.94 -0.82 14.32
N ALA A 54 -19.28 0.35 14.35
CA ALA A 54 -17.85 0.47 14.05
C ALA A 54 -16.97 -0.37 15.01
N LEU A 55 -17.28 -0.34 16.31
CA LEU A 55 -16.60 -1.14 17.34
C LEU A 55 -16.73 -2.64 17.07
N ASP A 56 -17.92 -3.11 16.75
CA ASP A 56 -18.18 -4.51 16.43
C ASP A 56 -17.39 -4.94 15.17
N LEU A 57 -17.54 -4.18 14.07
CA LEU A 57 -16.93 -4.53 12.79
C LEU A 57 -15.39 -4.50 12.82
N LEU A 58 -14.81 -3.47 13.43
CA LEU A 58 -13.35 -3.33 13.56
C LEU A 58 -12.76 -4.28 14.62
N GLY A 59 -13.59 -4.90 15.45
CA GLY A 59 -13.21 -5.95 16.39
C GLY A 59 -13.27 -7.37 15.81
N ARG A 60 -13.87 -7.57 14.66
CA ARG A 60 -14.02 -8.89 14.02
C ARG A 60 -12.69 -9.41 13.49
N PRO A 61 -12.40 -10.69 13.61
CA PRO A 61 -11.24 -11.30 12.96
C PRO A 61 -11.43 -11.35 11.44
N GLY A 62 -10.30 -11.29 10.72
CA GLY A 62 -10.30 -11.37 9.24
C GLY A 62 -10.13 -10.01 8.57
N SER A 63 -10.07 -10.05 7.24
CA SER A 63 -9.86 -8.87 6.40
C SER A 63 -11.17 -8.45 5.76
N LEU A 64 -11.80 -7.42 6.30
CA LEU A 64 -13.04 -6.83 5.80
C LEU A 64 -12.76 -5.54 5.01
N VAL A 65 -13.64 -5.23 4.07
CA VAL A 65 -13.71 -3.92 3.41
C VAL A 65 -14.90 -3.18 4.02
N LEU A 66 -14.63 -2.11 4.76
CA LEU A 66 -15.66 -1.32 5.44
C LEU A 66 -15.88 0.00 4.69
N ASP A 67 -17.13 0.25 4.28
CA ASP A 67 -17.53 1.49 3.64
C ASP A 67 -18.25 2.38 4.67
N PHE A 68 -17.54 3.40 5.18
CA PHE A 68 -18.06 4.33 6.16
C PHE A 68 -18.78 5.51 5.52
N GLY A 69 -19.88 5.96 6.14
CA GLY A 69 -20.53 7.23 5.82
C GLY A 69 -19.54 8.41 5.95
N GLY A 70 -19.67 9.41 5.06
CA GLY A 70 -18.73 10.54 5.05
C GLY A 70 -18.76 11.41 6.32
N GLY A 71 -19.74 11.22 7.20
CA GLY A 71 -19.82 11.90 8.51
C GLY A 71 -19.16 11.14 9.65
N ALA A 72 -18.86 9.87 9.51
CA ALA A 72 -18.25 9.06 10.57
C ALA A 72 -16.92 9.66 11.09
N ILE A 73 -16.18 10.32 10.20
CA ILE A 73 -14.91 10.99 10.52
C ILE A 73 -15.05 12.12 11.54
N THR A 74 -16.26 12.67 11.74
CA THR A 74 -16.48 13.73 12.76
C THR A 74 -16.44 13.18 14.19
N SER A 75 -16.65 11.87 14.38
CA SER A 75 -16.60 11.18 15.67
C SER A 75 -15.15 10.93 16.11
N PRO A 76 -14.66 11.55 17.24
CA PRO A 76 -13.32 11.29 17.73
C PRO A 76 -13.04 9.82 18.06
N PRO A 77 -13.97 9.06 18.71
CA PRO A 77 -13.76 7.64 18.97
C PRO A 77 -13.60 6.80 17.70
N ILE A 78 -14.35 7.09 16.62
CA ILE A 78 -14.19 6.37 15.36
C ILE A 78 -12.82 6.66 14.74
N ARG A 79 -12.34 7.92 14.78
CA ARG A 79 -10.99 8.24 14.30
C ARG A 79 -9.90 7.47 15.04
N GLU A 80 -10.05 7.27 16.33
CA GLU A 80 -9.10 6.51 17.16
C GLU A 80 -9.11 5.04 16.78
N LEU A 81 -10.29 4.44 16.66
CA LEU A 81 -10.45 3.05 16.19
C LEU A 81 -9.86 2.81 14.80
N LEU A 82 -10.10 3.72 13.86
CA LEU A 82 -9.55 3.62 12.50
C LEU A 82 -8.02 3.64 12.51
N ARG A 83 -7.39 4.51 13.30
CA ARG A 83 -5.92 4.55 13.42
C ARG A 83 -5.32 3.29 14.03
N GLU A 84 -6.02 2.66 14.98
CA GLU A 84 -5.53 1.49 15.70
C GLU A 84 -5.77 0.17 14.95
N ARG A 85 -6.87 0.06 14.18
CA ARG A 85 -7.40 -1.23 13.75
C ARG A 85 -7.63 -1.35 12.24
N ALA A 86 -7.42 -0.31 11.47
CA ALA A 86 -7.70 -0.33 10.03
C ALA A 86 -6.58 0.30 9.21
N ILE A 87 -6.45 -0.17 7.97
CA ILE A 87 -5.80 0.59 6.91
C ILE A 87 -6.89 1.48 6.32
N THR A 88 -6.80 2.79 6.60
CA THR A 88 -7.78 3.78 6.17
C THR A 88 -7.32 4.43 4.88
N ILE A 89 -8.13 4.31 3.84
CA ILE A 89 -7.87 4.92 2.52
C ILE A 89 -8.86 6.06 2.31
N TRP A 90 -8.32 7.26 2.13
CA TRP A 90 -9.11 8.42 1.79
C TRP A 90 -9.23 8.55 0.28
N LEU A 91 -10.47 8.63 -0.23
CA LEU A 91 -10.75 8.93 -1.63
C LEU A 91 -10.77 10.45 -1.81
N ASP A 92 -9.64 11.02 -2.26
CA ASP A 92 -9.48 12.46 -2.48
C ASP A 92 -9.91 12.81 -3.91
N VAL A 93 -11.20 12.97 -4.08
CA VAL A 93 -11.84 13.42 -5.32
C VAL A 93 -12.16 14.90 -5.16
N ASP A 94 -11.97 15.69 -6.20
CA ASP A 94 -12.22 17.13 -6.17
C ASP A 94 -13.69 17.46 -5.84
N VAL A 95 -13.91 18.63 -5.27
CA VAL A 95 -15.22 19.05 -4.77
C VAL A 95 -16.25 19.21 -5.89
N ASP A 96 -15.82 19.66 -7.07
CA ASP A 96 -16.73 19.89 -8.21
C ASP A 96 -17.23 18.56 -8.76
N THR A 97 -16.34 17.61 -8.98
CA THR A 97 -16.71 16.22 -9.35
C THR A 97 -17.61 15.58 -8.31
N CYS A 98 -17.33 15.78 -7.02
CA CYS A 98 -18.20 15.27 -5.94
C CYS A 98 -19.60 15.91 -5.99
N TRP A 99 -19.67 17.21 -6.22
CA TRP A 99 -20.93 17.94 -6.33
C TRP A 99 -21.75 17.50 -7.57
N GLU A 100 -21.13 17.45 -8.74
CA GLU A 100 -21.77 16.99 -9.98
C GLU A 100 -22.42 15.60 -9.82
N ARG A 101 -21.76 14.68 -9.09
CA ARG A 101 -22.28 13.33 -8.88
C ARG A 101 -23.44 13.22 -7.91
N ILE A 102 -23.67 14.21 -7.05
CA ILE A 102 -24.75 14.17 -6.07
C ILE A 102 -25.85 15.19 -6.34
N SER A 103 -25.57 16.25 -7.08
CA SER A 103 -26.56 17.30 -7.41
C SER A 103 -27.78 16.67 -8.07
N GLY A 104 -28.98 17.08 -7.63
CA GLY A 104 -30.24 16.51 -8.11
C GLY A 104 -30.62 15.15 -7.54
N SER A 105 -29.87 14.61 -6.56
CA SER A 105 -30.28 13.41 -5.83
C SER A 105 -31.06 13.76 -4.55
N ASP A 106 -31.79 12.78 -3.99
CA ASP A 106 -32.56 12.95 -2.73
C ASP A 106 -31.68 13.02 -1.46
N ARG A 107 -30.37 13.14 -1.61
CA ARG A 107 -29.44 13.21 -0.46
C ARG A 107 -29.54 14.57 0.23
N PRO A 108 -29.56 14.62 1.56
CA PRO A 108 -29.74 15.88 2.30
C PRO A 108 -28.78 16.99 1.91
N LEU A 109 -27.49 16.66 1.70
CA LEU A 109 -26.45 17.64 1.31
C LEU A 109 -26.41 17.95 -0.21
N ALA A 110 -27.26 17.32 -1.03
CA ALA A 110 -27.39 17.61 -2.45
C ALA A 110 -28.32 18.82 -2.74
N GLN A 111 -28.91 19.39 -1.70
CA GLN A 111 -29.87 20.49 -1.80
C GLN A 111 -29.22 21.88 -1.66
N ASP A 112 -28.05 21.97 -1.05
CA ASP A 112 -27.32 23.21 -0.79
C ASP A 112 -25.83 23.05 -1.12
N GLU A 113 -25.40 23.62 -2.24
CA GLU A 113 -24.00 23.58 -2.70
C GLU A 113 -23.06 24.29 -1.75
N THR A 114 -23.48 25.42 -1.18
CA THR A 114 -22.66 26.21 -0.25
C THR A 114 -22.34 25.41 1.01
N GLU A 115 -23.35 24.80 1.58
CA GLU A 115 -23.20 23.96 2.76
C GLU A 115 -22.40 22.68 2.45
N PHE A 116 -22.59 22.09 1.28
CA PHE A 116 -21.81 20.94 0.83
C PHE A 116 -20.33 21.27 0.75
N ARG A 117 -19.94 22.39 0.10
CA ARG A 117 -18.55 22.83 -0.03
C ARG A 117 -17.93 23.16 1.34
N ARG A 118 -18.66 23.84 2.21
CA ARG A 118 -18.20 24.11 3.58
C ARG A 118 -17.87 22.82 4.34
N LEU A 119 -18.78 21.84 4.33
CA LEU A 119 -18.56 20.55 4.98
C LEU A 119 -17.45 19.73 4.34
N PHE A 120 -17.27 19.84 3.00
CA PHE A 120 -16.18 19.18 2.30
C PHE A 120 -14.82 19.67 2.82
N ASP A 121 -14.62 20.99 2.90
CA ASP A 121 -13.39 21.60 3.38
C ASP A 121 -13.11 21.27 4.85
N GLU A 122 -14.12 21.38 5.72
CA GLU A 122 -13.99 21.05 7.14
C GLU A 122 -13.59 19.60 7.38
N ARG A 123 -14.14 18.66 6.62
CA ARG A 123 -13.86 17.23 6.77
C ARG A 123 -12.54 16.80 6.16
N ARG A 124 -12.02 17.53 5.20
CA ARG A 124 -10.77 17.19 4.48
C ARG A 124 -9.60 17.02 5.46
N LEU A 125 -9.45 17.93 6.43
CA LEU A 125 -8.42 17.83 7.46
C LEU A 125 -8.62 16.63 8.39
N LEU A 126 -9.88 16.27 8.68
CA LEU A 126 -10.20 15.10 9.49
C LEU A 126 -9.87 13.80 8.74
N TYR A 127 -10.18 13.71 7.44
CA TYR A 127 -9.78 12.56 6.62
C TYR A 127 -8.27 12.40 6.57
N ALA A 128 -7.54 13.48 6.29
CA ALA A 128 -6.07 13.48 6.26
C ALA A 128 -5.48 13.02 7.61
N SER A 129 -6.13 13.32 8.73
CA SER A 129 -5.63 12.97 10.08
C SER A 129 -5.68 11.47 10.40
N VAL A 130 -6.43 10.67 9.67
CA VAL A 130 -6.60 9.22 9.90
C VAL A 130 -6.18 8.36 8.70
N ALA A 131 -6.04 8.95 7.52
CA ALA A 131 -5.70 8.23 6.31
C ALA A 131 -4.27 7.67 6.38
N ASN A 132 -4.13 6.38 6.11
CA ASN A 132 -2.82 5.74 5.86
C ASN A 132 -2.37 5.95 4.43
N ALA A 133 -3.32 6.16 3.51
CA ALA A 133 -3.08 6.46 2.11
C ALA A 133 -4.24 7.23 1.48
N VAL A 134 -3.95 7.84 0.32
CA VAL A 134 -4.91 8.57 -0.50
C VAL A 134 -5.02 7.88 -1.85
N ALA A 135 -6.24 7.78 -2.40
CA ALA A 135 -6.51 7.20 -3.70
C ALA A 135 -7.62 7.97 -4.42
N ASP A 136 -7.61 7.94 -5.73
CA ASP A 136 -8.60 8.57 -6.61
C ASP A 136 -9.27 7.55 -7.56
N ASP A 137 -8.67 6.37 -7.69
CA ASP A 137 -9.14 5.28 -8.54
C ASP A 137 -8.95 3.89 -7.88
N LEU A 138 -9.34 2.84 -8.59
CA LEU A 138 -9.24 1.46 -8.10
C LEU A 138 -7.80 0.98 -7.93
N ASP A 139 -6.91 1.31 -8.87
CA ASP A 139 -5.49 0.96 -8.77
C ASP A 139 -4.86 1.59 -7.52
N GLY A 140 -5.17 2.87 -7.25
CA GLY A 140 -4.73 3.55 -6.04
C GLY A 140 -5.25 2.88 -4.75
N VAL A 141 -6.52 2.45 -4.73
CA VAL A 141 -7.09 1.71 -3.58
C VAL A 141 -6.38 0.38 -3.37
N ILE A 142 -6.11 -0.38 -4.43
CA ILE A 142 -5.41 -1.67 -4.37
C ILE A 142 -3.98 -1.48 -3.86
N LEU A 143 -3.24 -0.54 -4.45
CA LEU A 143 -1.87 -0.24 -4.06
C LEU A 143 -1.78 0.21 -2.60
N ALA A 144 -2.68 1.10 -2.18
CA ALA A 144 -2.76 1.56 -0.80
C ALA A 144 -3.04 0.41 0.19
N ALA A 145 -3.99 -0.46 -0.14
CA ALA A 145 -4.34 -1.63 0.68
C ALA A 145 -3.19 -2.65 0.79
N ALA A 146 -2.36 -2.75 -0.24
CA ALA A 146 -1.18 -3.61 -0.26
C ALA A 146 0.09 -2.94 0.35
N GLY A 147 -0.01 -1.69 0.78
CA GLY A 147 1.15 -0.93 1.28
C GLY A 147 2.16 -0.56 0.19
N VAL A 148 1.73 -0.47 -1.08
CA VAL A 148 2.58 -0.12 -2.23
C VAL A 148 2.40 1.36 -2.57
N HIS A 149 3.49 2.10 -2.60
CA HIS A 149 3.55 3.49 -3.01
C HIS A 149 4.26 3.60 -4.36
N VAL A 150 3.60 4.14 -5.37
CA VAL A 150 4.16 4.35 -6.71
C VAL A 150 4.13 5.84 -7.02
N GLU A 151 5.30 6.45 -7.10
CA GLU A 151 5.46 7.89 -7.38
C GLU A 151 6.81 8.14 -8.04
N ARG A 152 6.84 8.88 -9.15
CA ARG A 152 8.09 9.35 -9.76
C ARG A 152 8.79 10.34 -8.84
N GLY A 153 10.06 10.06 -8.50
CA GLY A 153 10.83 10.84 -7.53
C GLY A 153 10.64 10.41 -6.07
N ALA A 154 9.96 9.27 -5.83
CA ALA A 154 9.74 8.73 -4.48
C ALA A 154 11.04 8.49 -3.69
N LEU A 155 12.14 8.17 -4.36
CA LEU A 155 13.44 7.97 -3.73
C LEU A 155 13.88 9.19 -2.90
N ARG A 156 13.61 10.41 -3.38
CA ARG A 156 13.94 11.68 -2.68
C ARG A 156 13.15 11.90 -1.41
N ARG A 157 12.03 11.22 -1.28
CA ARG A 157 11.11 11.30 -0.13
C ARG A 157 11.18 10.05 0.76
N LEU A 158 12.19 9.21 0.56
CA LEU A 158 12.29 7.90 1.21
C LEU A 158 12.19 8.00 2.75
N GLY A 159 12.78 9.04 3.35
CA GLY A 159 12.69 9.28 4.80
C GLY A 159 11.26 9.50 5.32
N GLU A 160 10.39 10.11 4.51
CA GLU A 160 8.97 10.30 4.81
C GLU A 160 8.15 9.03 4.54
N LEU A 161 8.54 8.28 3.49
CA LEU A 161 7.82 7.12 3.01
C LEU A 161 8.12 5.84 3.81
N VAL A 162 9.27 5.74 4.45
CA VAL A 162 9.60 4.60 5.34
C VAL A 162 8.85 4.72 6.65
N PRO A 163 7.91 3.81 6.98
CA PRO A 163 7.12 3.89 8.20
C PRO A 163 7.96 3.78 9.48
N GLY A 164 7.39 4.28 10.58
CA GLY A 164 8.04 4.25 11.90
C GLY A 164 9.09 5.34 12.08
N ALA A 165 9.66 5.41 13.29
CA ALA A 165 10.68 6.39 13.68
C ALA A 165 12.03 5.75 14.04
N GLY A 166 12.15 4.42 13.91
CA GLY A 166 13.35 3.68 14.26
C GLY A 166 14.50 3.88 13.27
N PRO A 167 15.71 3.38 13.64
CA PRO A 167 16.88 3.43 12.77
C PRO A 167 16.68 2.57 11.51
N VAL A 168 17.39 2.93 10.45
CA VAL A 168 17.30 2.28 9.14
C VAL A 168 18.67 1.75 8.73
N ALA A 169 18.70 0.50 8.27
CA ALA A 169 19.81 -0.06 7.50
C ALA A 169 19.46 -0.02 6.01
N LEU A 170 20.27 0.65 5.22
CA LEU A 170 20.17 0.63 3.75
C LEU A 170 21.02 -0.55 3.22
N VAL A 171 20.33 -1.47 2.53
CA VAL A 171 20.95 -2.63 1.86
C VAL A 171 20.83 -2.47 0.36
N SER A 172 21.94 -2.57 -0.37
CA SER A 172 21.94 -2.43 -1.83
C SER A 172 23.03 -3.32 -2.45
N ASP A 173 23.06 -3.47 -3.76
CA ASP A 173 24.23 -3.97 -4.48
C ASP A 173 25.15 -2.82 -4.92
N PRO A 174 26.46 -3.09 -5.18
CA PRO A 174 27.42 -2.04 -5.49
C PRO A 174 27.08 -1.20 -6.72
N HIS A 175 26.42 -1.78 -7.73
CA HIS A 175 26.06 -1.06 -8.94
C HIS A 175 24.95 -0.04 -8.67
N VAL A 176 23.87 -0.49 -8.04
CA VAL A 176 22.71 0.39 -7.70
C VAL A 176 23.11 1.40 -6.62
N ALA A 177 23.93 1.00 -5.63
CA ALA A 177 24.48 1.91 -4.63
C ALA A 177 25.31 3.03 -5.25
N GLY A 178 26.13 2.72 -6.28
CA GLY A 178 26.94 3.70 -7.01
C GLY A 178 26.12 4.75 -7.76
N ILE A 179 24.90 4.40 -8.20
CA ILE A 179 24.03 5.31 -8.97
C ILE A 179 23.06 6.05 -8.05
N HIS A 180 22.35 5.35 -7.17
CA HIS A 180 21.21 5.84 -6.39
C HIS A 180 21.46 5.89 -4.89
N GLY A 181 22.55 5.27 -4.40
CA GLY A 181 22.81 5.12 -2.97
C GLY A 181 22.96 6.45 -2.23
N MET A 182 23.65 7.43 -2.81
CA MET A 182 23.81 8.75 -2.20
C MET A 182 22.47 9.47 -2.03
N GLU A 183 21.60 9.43 -3.04
CA GLU A 183 20.26 10.05 -2.98
C GLU A 183 19.40 9.38 -1.91
N ALA A 184 19.41 8.05 -1.83
CA ALA A 184 18.69 7.29 -0.80
C ALA A 184 19.20 7.62 0.62
N GLN A 185 20.52 7.70 0.82
CA GLN A 185 21.14 8.05 2.10
C GLN A 185 20.75 9.46 2.55
N LEU A 186 20.82 10.44 1.64
CA LEU A 186 20.39 11.82 1.92
C LEU A 186 18.91 11.90 2.27
N ALA A 187 18.05 11.17 1.56
CA ALA A 187 16.62 11.12 1.81
C ALA A 187 16.27 10.47 3.16
N LEU A 188 17.01 9.43 3.58
CA LEU A 188 16.84 8.79 4.89
C LEU A 188 17.34 9.66 6.04
N GLY A 189 18.32 10.55 5.77
CA GLY A 189 18.83 11.53 6.72
C GLY A 189 19.26 10.92 8.06
N ALA A 190 18.84 11.52 9.17
CA ALA A 190 19.20 11.10 10.52
C ALA A 190 18.71 9.69 10.93
N ARG A 191 17.80 9.11 10.17
CA ARG A 191 17.32 7.73 10.42
C ARG A 191 18.27 6.66 9.91
N LEU A 192 19.13 7.00 8.93
CA LEU A 192 20.13 6.07 8.41
C LEU A 192 21.19 5.79 9.47
N SER A 193 21.27 4.56 9.95
CA SER A 193 22.24 4.13 10.96
C SER A 193 23.38 3.31 10.37
N GLU A 194 23.15 2.59 9.30
CA GLU A 194 24.10 1.68 8.67
C GLU A 194 23.80 1.44 7.19
N THR A 195 24.83 1.08 6.44
CA THR A 195 24.74 0.71 5.02
C THR A 195 25.45 -0.61 4.81
N HIS A 196 24.84 -1.50 4.02
CA HIS A 196 25.40 -2.81 3.70
C HIS A 196 25.30 -3.09 2.21
N GLU A 197 26.27 -3.84 1.69
CA GLU A 197 26.30 -4.26 0.30
C GLU A 197 26.10 -5.78 0.20
N LEU A 198 25.17 -6.19 -0.67
CA LEU A 198 25.03 -7.57 -1.13
C LEU A 198 25.78 -7.75 -2.45
N PRO A 199 26.25 -8.95 -2.76
CA PRO A 199 26.78 -9.25 -4.09
C PRO A 199 25.76 -8.92 -5.19
N PRO A 200 26.18 -8.57 -6.41
CA PRO A 200 25.26 -8.27 -7.51
C PRO A 200 24.58 -9.55 -8.04
N GLY A 201 23.35 -9.40 -8.51
CA GLY A 201 22.58 -10.48 -9.16
C GLY A 201 22.29 -11.66 -8.23
N GLU A 202 22.25 -12.88 -8.80
CA GLU A 202 21.89 -14.11 -8.06
C GLU A 202 22.90 -14.46 -6.92
N GLU A 203 24.10 -13.92 -6.93
CA GLU A 203 25.04 -14.11 -5.84
C GLU A 203 24.56 -13.50 -4.52
N ALA A 204 23.65 -12.51 -4.57
CA ALA A 204 22.96 -11.99 -3.40
C ALA A 204 22.08 -13.06 -2.72
N LYS A 205 21.52 -13.97 -3.51
CA LYS A 205 20.54 -14.98 -3.07
C LYS A 205 21.21 -16.24 -2.52
N THR A 206 22.27 -16.09 -1.77
CA THR A 206 23.02 -17.21 -1.17
C THR A 206 23.02 -17.12 0.36
N LEU A 207 23.07 -18.28 1.03
CA LEU A 207 23.20 -18.33 2.48
C LEU A 207 24.45 -17.59 2.98
N ALA A 208 25.55 -17.67 2.23
CA ALA A 208 26.80 -17.00 2.58
C ALA A 208 26.68 -15.46 2.57
N ALA A 209 25.95 -14.91 1.59
CA ALA A 209 25.67 -13.47 1.53
C ALA A 209 24.80 -13.03 2.70
N LEU A 210 23.78 -13.79 3.05
CA LEU A 210 22.90 -13.49 4.18
C LEU A 210 23.62 -13.64 5.53
N ASP A 211 24.42 -14.68 5.69
CA ASP A 211 25.22 -14.87 6.92
C ASP A 211 26.11 -13.66 7.20
N ARG A 212 26.80 -13.16 6.17
CA ARG A 212 27.60 -11.93 6.28
C ARG A 212 26.73 -10.74 6.69
N LEU A 213 25.60 -10.52 6.00
CA LEU A 213 24.69 -9.41 6.31
C LEU A 213 24.21 -9.50 7.77
N TRP A 214 23.80 -10.68 8.25
CA TRP A 214 23.33 -10.84 9.64
C TRP A 214 24.43 -10.60 10.67
N GLN A 215 25.68 -10.95 10.39
CA GLN A 215 26.82 -10.68 11.28
C GLN A 215 27.14 -9.18 11.37
N GLU A 216 26.90 -8.43 10.32
CA GLU A 216 27.17 -6.99 10.23
C GLU A 216 26.02 -6.12 10.77
N LEU A 217 24.75 -6.55 10.65
CA LEU A 217 23.59 -5.82 11.12
C LEU A 217 23.64 -5.53 12.63
N ARG A 218 23.32 -4.29 13.00
CA ARG A 218 23.26 -3.80 14.39
C ARG A 218 21.87 -3.25 14.77
N LEU A 219 20.87 -3.43 13.89
CA LEU A 219 19.51 -3.03 14.17
C LEU A 219 18.90 -3.79 15.34
N GLY A 220 18.12 -3.08 16.17
CA GLY A 220 17.19 -3.69 17.11
C GLY A 220 15.84 -4.01 16.43
N ARG A 221 14.89 -4.58 17.18
CA ARG A 221 13.56 -4.96 16.67
C ARG A 221 12.73 -3.81 16.12
N GLY A 222 12.99 -2.57 16.55
CA GLY A 222 12.34 -1.36 16.04
C GLY A 222 13.04 -0.74 14.82
N GLY A 223 14.12 -1.36 14.34
CA GLY A 223 14.81 -0.92 13.12
C GLY A 223 14.14 -1.46 11.85
N THR A 224 14.46 -0.86 10.72
CA THR A 224 13.89 -1.20 9.41
C THR A 224 15.00 -1.45 8.41
N ILE A 225 14.94 -2.53 7.64
CA ILE A 225 15.79 -2.73 6.46
C ILE A 225 15.13 -2.05 5.26
N VAL A 226 15.86 -1.15 4.59
CA VAL A 226 15.50 -0.60 3.28
C VAL A 226 16.36 -1.30 2.23
N ALA A 227 15.72 -2.02 1.30
CA ALA A 227 16.38 -2.80 0.25
C ALA A 227 16.28 -2.04 -1.08
N LEU A 228 17.36 -1.36 -1.49
CA LEU A 228 17.46 -0.60 -2.73
C LEU A 228 18.15 -1.45 -3.80
N GLY A 229 17.43 -1.96 -4.79
CA GLY A 229 18.03 -2.80 -5.82
C GLY A 229 17.05 -3.54 -6.71
N GLY A 230 17.55 -4.42 -7.55
CA GLY A 230 16.73 -5.34 -8.36
C GLY A 230 16.08 -6.46 -7.54
N GLY A 231 15.38 -7.38 -8.22
CA GLY A 231 14.68 -8.50 -7.59
C GLY A 231 15.58 -9.36 -6.68
N CYS A 232 16.81 -9.65 -7.10
CA CYS A 232 17.72 -10.44 -6.27
C CYS A 232 18.07 -9.76 -4.94
N THR A 233 18.34 -8.45 -4.98
CA THR A 233 18.63 -7.65 -3.78
C THR A 233 17.41 -7.58 -2.85
N THR A 234 16.22 -7.32 -3.41
CA THR A 234 14.98 -7.24 -2.62
C THR A 234 14.60 -8.59 -2.01
N ASP A 235 14.73 -9.70 -2.75
CA ASP A 235 14.48 -11.06 -2.24
C ASP A 235 15.41 -11.40 -1.07
N ALA A 236 16.72 -11.22 -1.27
CA ALA A 236 17.72 -11.54 -0.26
C ALA A 236 17.58 -10.67 1.00
N ALA A 237 17.44 -9.36 0.84
CA ALA A 237 17.27 -8.44 1.97
C ALA A 237 15.93 -8.66 2.70
N GLY A 238 14.85 -8.96 1.97
CA GLY A 238 13.56 -9.29 2.54
C GLY A 238 13.61 -10.59 3.37
N PHE A 239 14.30 -11.63 2.88
CA PHE A 239 14.49 -12.85 3.65
C PHE A 239 15.45 -12.63 4.83
N ALA A 240 16.47 -11.81 4.67
CA ALA A 240 17.30 -11.39 5.81
C ALA A 240 16.46 -10.72 6.89
N ALA A 241 15.57 -9.80 6.53
CA ALA A 241 14.66 -9.15 7.47
C ALA A 241 13.70 -10.13 8.14
N ALA A 242 13.18 -11.11 7.39
CA ALA A 242 12.26 -12.13 7.92
C ALA A 242 12.90 -13.00 9.01
N ALA A 243 14.19 -13.31 8.86
CA ALA A 243 14.93 -14.18 9.79
C ALA A 243 15.59 -13.42 10.93
N TYR A 244 16.08 -12.20 10.69
CA TYR A 244 16.81 -11.40 11.69
C TYR A 244 15.92 -11.04 12.86
N LEU A 245 16.35 -11.34 14.09
CA LEU A 245 15.58 -11.15 15.34
C LEU A 245 14.17 -11.77 15.32
N ARG A 246 13.93 -12.79 14.51
CA ARG A 246 12.64 -13.46 14.23
C ARG A 246 11.65 -12.57 13.47
N GLY A 247 12.14 -11.66 12.67
CA GLY A 247 11.37 -10.72 11.84
C GLY A 247 11.49 -9.29 12.32
N ILE A 248 11.98 -8.42 11.41
CA ILE A 248 12.00 -6.97 11.57
C ILE A 248 11.31 -6.32 10.37
N PRO A 249 10.83 -5.07 10.49
CA PRO A 249 10.27 -4.33 9.37
C PRO A 249 11.25 -4.18 8.21
N TRP A 250 10.72 -4.20 6.99
CA TRP A 250 11.51 -3.93 5.80
C TRP A 250 10.71 -3.17 4.73
N VAL A 251 11.44 -2.48 3.84
CA VAL A 251 10.90 -1.67 2.74
C VAL A 251 11.72 -1.93 1.49
N PRO A 252 11.21 -2.65 0.48
CA PRO A 252 11.84 -2.73 -0.83
C PRO A 252 11.68 -1.41 -1.60
N VAL A 253 12.77 -1.02 -2.26
CA VAL A 253 12.86 0.09 -3.22
C VAL A 253 13.41 -0.47 -4.52
N PRO A 254 12.54 -1.06 -5.36
CA PRO A 254 12.96 -1.77 -6.56
C PRO A 254 13.51 -0.84 -7.62
N SER A 255 14.70 -1.15 -8.15
CA SER A 255 15.39 -0.38 -9.20
C SER A 255 15.31 -0.99 -10.59
N SER A 256 14.80 -2.22 -10.74
CA SER A 256 14.61 -2.89 -12.03
C SER A 256 13.13 -3.02 -12.39
N LEU A 257 12.81 -3.12 -13.69
CA LEU A 257 11.43 -3.23 -14.15
C LEU A 257 10.75 -4.50 -13.61
N VAL A 258 11.42 -5.67 -13.65
CA VAL A 258 10.89 -6.92 -13.05
C VAL A 258 10.50 -6.72 -11.59
N ALA A 259 11.36 -6.04 -10.82
CA ALA A 259 11.10 -5.83 -9.40
C ALA A 259 9.97 -4.83 -9.15
N GLN A 260 9.84 -3.76 -9.98
CA GLN A 260 8.77 -2.77 -9.85
C GLN A 260 7.39 -3.31 -10.19
N VAL A 261 7.31 -4.25 -11.15
CA VAL A 261 6.02 -4.76 -11.63
C VAL A 261 5.62 -6.11 -11.03
N ASP A 262 6.57 -6.85 -10.44
CA ASP A 262 6.33 -8.20 -9.93
C ASP A 262 7.07 -8.50 -8.61
N ALA A 263 8.40 -8.68 -8.64
CA ALA A 263 9.15 -9.37 -7.60
C ALA A 263 9.11 -8.68 -6.21
N ALA A 264 9.12 -7.35 -6.13
CA ALA A 264 9.11 -6.62 -4.85
C ALA A 264 7.72 -6.48 -4.22
N ILE A 265 6.68 -7.08 -4.82
CA ILE A 265 5.28 -6.95 -4.39
C ILE A 265 4.77 -8.28 -3.81
N GLY A 266 4.17 -8.23 -2.62
CA GLY A 266 3.51 -9.38 -2.00
C GLY A 266 4.37 -10.18 -1.03
N GLY A 267 5.59 -9.71 -0.71
CA GLY A 267 6.39 -10.23 0.39
C GLY A 267 6.94 -11.66 0.20
N LYS A 268 7.00 -12.15 -1.03
CA LYS A 268 7.73 -13.39 -1.34
C LYS A 268 9.22 -13.09 -1.30
N THR A 269 9.93 -13.66 -0.34
CA THR A 269 11.37 -13.44 -0.13
C THR A 269 12.07 -14.78 -0.08
N ALA A 270 13.19 -14.92 -0.79
CA ALA A 270 13.85 -16.22 -0.89
C ALA A 270 15.33 -16.11 -1.26
N ILE A 271 16.04 -17.20 -1.00
CA ILE A 271 17.39 -17.50 -1.51
C ILE A 271 17.38 -18.80 -2.30
N ASP A 272 18.47 -18.98 -3.04
CA ASP A 272 18.69 -20.13 -3.89
C ASP A 272 19.48 -21.21 -3.17
N LEU A 273 19.26 -22.45 -3.57
CA LEU A 273 20.08 -23.59 -3.20
C LEU A 273 20.70 -24.20 -4.48
N PRO A 274 21.75 -25.04 -4.33
CA PRO A 274 22.32 -25.75 -5.49
C PRO A 274 21.29 -26.56 -6.29
N GLN A 275 20.18 -26.96 -5.67
CA GLN A 275 19.11 -27.75 -6.28
C GLN A 275 18.12 -26.91 -7.10
N GLY A 276 18.08 -25.58 -6.88
CA GLY A 276 17.13 -24.72 -7.59
C GLY A 276 16.96 -23.33 -6.95
N LYS A 277 16.34 -22.44 -7.72
CA LYS A 277 16.06 -21.08 -7.29
C LYS A 277 14.88 -21.01 -6.32
N ASN A 278 14.92 -20.06 -5.40
CA ASN A 278 13.83 -19.69 -4.48
C ASN A 278 13.32 -20.83 -3.57
N LEU A 279 14.17 -21.80 -3.23
CA LEU A 279 13.75 -22.97 -2.44
C LEU A 279 13.71 -22.72 -0.95
N VAL A 280 14.38 -21.70 -0.45
CA VAL A 280 14.39 -21.33 0.99
C VAL A 280 13.96 -19.88 1.11
N GLY A 281 12.90 -19.62 1.87
CA GLY A 281 12.37 -18.26 1.98
C GLY A 281 11.23 -18.15 2.98
N ALA A 282 10.61 -16.97 2.97
CA ALA A 282 9.46 -16.65 3.82
C ALA A 282 8.49 -15.74 3.07
N PHE A 283 7.21 -15.86 3.44
CA PHE A 283 6.24 -14.81 3.15
C PHE A 283 6.35 -13.73 4.22
N HIS A 284 7.10 -12.68 3.94
CA HIS A 284 7.34 -11.56 4.84
C HIS A 284 6.91 -10.25 4.18
N TRP A 285 5.68 -9.82 4.46
CA TRP A 285 5.13 -8.62 3.88
C TRP A 285 5.94 -7.40 4.27
N PRO A 286 6.34 -6.55 3.29
CA PRO A 286 6.98 -5.28 3.59
C PRO A 286 5.99 -4.35 4.31
N VAL A 287 6.50 -3.55 5.24
CA VAL A 287 5.66 -2.51 5.86
C VAL A 287 5.27 -1.40 4.87
N ARG A 288 6.04 -1.26 3.80
CA ARG A 288 5.73 -0.50 2.58
C ARG A 288 6.65 -0.95 1.47
N THR A 289 6.15 -0.96 0.23
CA THR A 289 6.97 -1.02 -0.99
C THR A 289 7.01 0.38 -1.60
N VAL A 290 8.19 0.91 -1.90
CA VAL A 290 8.35 2.24 -2.50
C VAL A 290 8.87 2.08 -3.92
N ILE A 291 8.01 2.32 -4.90
CA ILE A 291 8.31 2.19 -6.32
C ILE A 291 8.49 3.57 -6.93
N ASP A 292 9.69 3.82 -7.45
CA ASP A 292 10.02 5.03 -8.18
C ASP A 292 10.31 4.70 -9.65
N PRO A 293 9.39 4.99 -10.58
CA PRO A 293 9.63 4.73 -12.00
C PRO A 293 10.83 5.48 -12.58
N ALA A 294 11.29 6.58 -11.96
CA ALA A 294 12.48 7.29 -12.41
C ALA A 294 13.75 6.45 -12.34
N LEU A 295 13.82 5.45 -11.44
CA LEU A 295 14.97 4.55 -11.34
C LEU A 295 15.19 3.71 -12.60
N LEU A 296 14.14 3.54 -13.43
CA LEU A 296 14.22 2.83 -14.70
C LEU A 296 15.01 3.59 -15.78
N GLU A 297 15.23 4.89 -15.61
CA GLU A 297 16.02 5.71 -16.54
C GLU A 297 17.50 5.30 -16.60
N THR A 298 18.00 4.69 -15.53
CA THR A 298 19.38 4.19 -15.43
C THR A 298 19.49 2.67 -15.64
N LEU A 299 18.34 1.99 -15.88
CA LEU A 299 18.31 0.55 -16.07
C LEU A 299 18.88 0.19 -17.46
N PRO A 300 19.86 -0.72 -17.57
CA PRO A 300 20.36 -1.19 -18.86
C PRO A 300 19.26 -1.83 -19.73
N ASP A 301 19.35 -1.61 -21.04
CA ASP A 301 18.35 -2.08 -22.01
C ASP A 301 18.08 -3.60 -21.92
N ALA A 302 19.10 -4.42 -21.69
CA ALA A 302 18.94 -5.86 -21.55
C ALA A 302 18.01 -6.20 -20.36
N GLN A 303 18.22 -5.58 -19.20
CA GLN A 303 17.37 -5.79 -18.01
C GLN A 303 15.98 -5.18 -18.19
N ARG A 304 15.88 -4.10 -18.97
CA ARG A 304 14.58 -3.54 -19.34
C ARG A 304 13.78 -4.52 -20.22
N HIS A 305 14.41 -5.14 -21.22
CA HIS A 305 13.78 -6.17 -22.05
C HIS A 305 13.34 -7.39 -21.25
N GLU A 306 14.16 -7.85 -20.29
CA GLU A 306 13.75 -8.92 -19.36
C GLU A 306 12.48 -8.55 -18.58
N GLY A 307 12.41 -7.33 -18.06
CA GLY A 307 11.23 -6.83 -17.35
C GLY A 307 9.98 -6.70 -18.21
N MET A 308 10.14 -6.40 -19.50
CA MET A 308 9.02 -6.35 -20.42
C MET A 308 8.31 -7.69 -20.59
N ALA A 309 8.97 -8.83 -20.37
CA ALA A 309 8.31 -10.13 -20.38
C ALA A 309 7.23 -10.23 -19.28
N GLU A 310 7.50 -9.71 -18.08
CA GLU A 310 6.53 -9.66 -16.99
C GLU A 310 5.38 -8.66 -17.28
N VAL A 311 5.69 -7.55 -17.93
CA VAL A 311 4.67 -6.58 -18.36
C VAL A 311 3.72 -7.22 -19.39
N VAL A 312 4.26 -7.92 -20.39
CA VAL A 312 3.46 -8.64 -21.41
C VAL A 312 2.61 -9.73 -20.74
N LYS A 313 3.20 -10.52 -19.84
CA LYS A 313 2.47 -11.53 -19.06
C LYS A 313 1.30 -10.90 -18.31
N THR A 314 1.55 -9.82 -17.61
CA THR A 314 0.51 -9.11 -16.84
C THR A 314 -0.56 -8.53 -17.76
N GLY A 315 -0.18 -7.93 -18.87
CA GLY A 315 -1.11 -7.38 -19.86
C GLY A 315 -2.03 -8.45 -20.47
N LEU A 316 -1.48 -9.61 -20.80
CA LEU A 316 -2.27 -10.75 -21.29
C LEU A 316 -3.27 -11.27 -20.24
N LEU A 317 -2.85 -11.36 -18.98
CA LEU A 317 -3.73 -11.78 -17.89
C LEU A 317 -4.82 -10.74 -17.57
N ALA A 318 -4.49 -9.45 -17.67
CA ALA A 318 -5.42 -8.36 -17.46
C ALA A 318 -6.35 -8.08 -18.68
N GLY A 319 -6.00 -8.59 -19.86
CA GLY A 319 -6.70 -8.26 -21.11
C GLY A 319 -6.41 -6.85 -21.61
N GLU A 320 -5.26 -6.28 -21.28
CA GLU A 320 -4.87 -4.89 -21.56
C GLU A 320 -3.48 -4.84 -22.23
N PRO A 321 -3.23 -4.00 -23.25
CA PRO A 321 -1.93 -3.85 -23.87
C PRO A 321 -1.00 -2.96 -23.04
N LEU A 322 -0.63 -3.42 -21.83
CA LEU A 322 0.14 -2.63 -20.86
C LEU A 322 1.51 -2.19 -21.39
N TRP A 323 2.09 -2.94 -22.31
CA TRP A 323 3.38 -2.62 -22.97
C TRP A 323 3.34 -1.38 -23.88
N GLU A 324 2.15 -0.85 -24.18
CA GLU A 324 1.97 0.39 -24.95
C GLU A 324 1.91 1.63 -24.06
N LEU A 325 1.83 1.46 -22.74
CA LEU A 325 1.74 2.54 -21.80
C LEU A 325 3.12 3.17 -21.51
N PRO A 326 3.17 4.48 -21.19
CA PRO A 326 4.39 5.08 -20.64
C PRO A 326 4.73 4.49 -19.26
N ASP A 327 6.01 4.49 -18.90
CA ASP A 327 6.55 3.81 -17.73
C ASP A 327 5.76 4.04 -16.44
N ASP A 328 5.43 5.27 -16.12
CA ASP A 328 4.73 5.59 -14.86
C ASP A 328 3.36 4.89 -14.79
N ARG A 329 2.63 4.88 -15.90
CA ARG A 329 1.32 4.23 -15.99
C ARG A 329 1.44 2.71 -16.06
N LEU A 330 2.41 2.22 -16.84
CA LEU A 330 2.73 0.81 -16.97
C LEU A 330 3.06 0.20 -15.61
N VAL A 331 4.03 0.78 -14.90
CA VAL A 331 4.46 0.33 -13.58
C VAL A 331 3.31 0.37 -12.58
N ARG A 332 2.56 1.49 -12.52
CA ARG A 332 1.43 1.63 -11.61
C ARG A 332 0.36 0.56 -11.86
N ARG A 333 0.00 0.33 -13.14
CA ARG A 333 -1.05 -0.64 -13.49
C ARG A 333 -0.61 -2.09 -13.25
N CYS A 334 0.62 -2.45 -13.63
CA CYS A 334 1.18 -3.78 -13.34
C CYS A 334 1.30 -4.03 -11.84
N ALA A 335 1.80 -3.05 -11.09
CA ALA A 335 1.92 -3.16 -9.63
C ALA A 335 0.55 -3.32 -8.95
N ALA A 336 -0.48 -2.60 -9.39
CA ALA A 336 -1.84 -2.76 -8.88
C ALA A 336 -2.40 -4.16 -9.18
N PHE A 337 -2.22 -4.65 -10.41
CA PHE A 337 -2.65 -6.00 -10.78
C PHE A 337 -1.96 -7.07 -9.90
N LYS A 338 -0.64 -6.99 -9.77
CA LYS A 338 0.13 -7.89 -8.89
C LYS A 338 -0.32 -7.80 -7.43
N ALA A 339 -0.50 -6.60 -6.92
CA ALA A 339 -0.96 -6.35 -5.55
C ALA A 339 -2.34 -6.96 -5.28
N ALA A 340 -3.29 -6.86 -6.24
CA ALA A 340 -4.61 -7.46 -6.13
C ALA A 340 -4.52 -8.99 -5.97
N LEU A 341 -3.68 -9.65 -6.79
CA LEU A 341 -3.44 -11.10 -6.68
C LEU A 341 -2.86 -11.48 -5.32
N CYS A 342 -1.85 -10.74 -4.85
CA CYS A 342 -1.23 -11.00 -3.56
C CYS A 342 -2.19 -10.75 -2.38
N LEU A 343 -3.08 -9.75 -2.47
CA LEU A 343 -4.11 -9.50 -1.45
C LEU A 343 -5.16 -10.62 -1.41
N ARG A 344 -5.47 -11.22 -2.56
CA ARG A 344 -6.41 -12.34 -2.68
C ARG A 344 -5.83 -13.64 -2.16
N ASP A 345 -4.57 -13.90 -2.48
CA ASP A 345 -3.84 -15.10 -2.03
C ASP A 345 -2.45 -14.73 -1.47
N PRO A 346 -2.37 -14.26 -0.21
CA PRO A 346 -1.14 -13.78 0.39
C PRO A 346 -0.08 -14.87 0.65
N PHE A 347 -0.44 -16.14 0.50
CA PHE A 347 0.45 -17.28 0.73
C PHE A 347 0.60 -18.20 -0.49
N ASP A 348 0.14 -17.77 -1.65
CA ASP A 348 0.26 -18.50 -2.92
C ASP A 348 -0.22 -19.96 -2.84
N LYS A 349 -1.41 -20.12 -2.31
CA LYS A 349 -1.98 -21.46 -2.09
C LYS A 349 -2.83 -21.98 -3.26
N GLY A 350 -3.09 -21.13 -4.26
CA GLY A 350 -3.87 -21.44 -5.46
C GLY A 350 -5.37 -21.26 -5.29
#